data_0bc8ff50915905971088041fba55496b
#
_entry.id   0bc8ff50915905971088041fba55496b
#
_cell.length_a   1.000
_cell.length_b   1.000
_cell.length_c   1.000
_cell.angle_alpha   90.00
_cell.angle_beta   90.00
_cell.angle_gamma   90.00
#
_symmetry.space_group_name_H-M   'P 1'
#
loop_
_entity.id
_entity.type
_entity.pdbx_description
1 polymer ?
#
loop_
_entity_poly.entity_id
_entity_poly.type
_entity_poly.pdbx_seq_one_letter_code
_entity_poly.pdbx_strand_id
1 'polypeptide(L)'
;METISNQKPAPNHSLFFCFLSLFFVVLSECEPSKVLANTETNFLSVAEESSPAENPEDSESEEGVPEASQESGDEEVVEQAKKLSRAEREKKKNAEAHAEVLGKYGVYPDKELQAYVNEIGQKVASQAGSETEFVFTVVDDNYGFRAETRPGGYIYISVKALHLMTSEAELAFVLGHEIAHNTRNHLTRRKATNSILSALSQIVAVMTRNDFGLLTQDLGSKLAIRYGQNDELEADRFGALYMSRAGYRPEASNRGNQMLKSIERFQILKTHRAGINIPESSAVRTHPPSWRRGPKLAQFIDEELEPTPSSFKDSKDSPTENQRVYLSMLDGTRFGKKNRFGLVRSNTLYLPAHGFKIKMPKEWDYKDGRGGGLLVNSSRDSFIKLGVYPLPNEVDLKILAENELKLDVREGTELTISNFPAYIGIADQSSGFFGPGPARFVLIGDTSNKKVLVLGGYGKNDLRKIRDDRTYVATIFSFDFMTLDDYRKAKPLKIKILRADEQTTIESLAFASPIGLDASDELRLLNGLYPAGEPRAGQLLKIVE
;
A
#
# COMPACT_ATOMS: atom_id res chain seq x y z
N MET A 1 -62.91 -12.72 -27.04
CA MET A 1 -62.35 -12.57 -25.69
C MET A 1 -61.00 -13.25 -25.70
N GLU A 2 -59.97 -12.42 -25.96
CA GLU A 2 -58.59 -12.83 -26.14
C GLU A 2 -57.89 -12.97 -24.79
N THR A 3 -57.27 -14.12 -24.59
CA THR A 3 -56.43 -14.42 -23.42
C THR A 3 -55.03 -13.89 -23.70
N ILE A 4 -54.62 -12.85 -23.01
CA ILE A 4 -53.29 -12.27 -23.04
C ILE A 4 -52.35 -13.15 -22.23
N SER A 5 -51.42 -13.80 -22.91
CA SER A 5 -50.32 -14.57 -22.35
C SER A 5 -49.24 -13.59 -21.83
N ASN A 6 -49.07 -13.58 -20.51
CA ASN A 6 -47.99 -12.82 -19.83
C ASN A 6 -46.69 -13.67 -19.88
N GLN A 7 -45.86 -13.44 -20.89
CA GLN A 7 -44.47 -13.94 -20.89
C GLN A 7 -43.60 -12.97 -20.06
N LYS A 8 -43.07 -13.45 -18.93
CA LYS A 8 -41.97 -12.79 -18.22
C LYS A 8 -40.71 -12.89 -19.08
N PRO A 9 -39.92 -11.83 -19.19
CA PRO A 9 -38.63 -11.90 -19.89
C PRO A 9 -37.68 -12.82 -19.13
N ALA A 10 -36.99 -13.68 -19.85
CA ALA A 10 -35.93 -14.54 -19.34
C ALA A 10 -34.77 -13.68 -18.77
N PRO A 11 -34.15 -14.10 -17.68
CA PRO A 11 -33.01 -13.37 -17.13
C PRO A 11 -31.83 -13.45 -18.11
N ASN A 12 -31.18 -12.30 -18.30
CA ASN A 12 -30.01 -12.16 -19.18
C ASN A 12 -28.80 -12.95 -18.61
N HIS A 13 -28.67 -14.21 -18.95
CA HIS A 13 -27.58 -15.09 -18.54
C HIS A 13 -26.20 -14.67 -19.10
N SER A 14 -26.17 -13.85 -20.15
CA SER A 14 -24.96 -13.46 -20.89
C SER A 14 -23.95 -12.63 -20.07
N LEU A 15 -24.39 -11.79 -19.14
CA LEU A 15 -23.48 -10.97 -18.31
C LEU A 15 -22.85 -11.76 -17.15
N PHE A 16 -23.51 -12.83 -16.70
CA PHE A 16 -23.03 -13.65 -15.61
C PHE A 16 -21.84 -14.52 -16.06
N PHE A 17 -21.88 -15.03 -17.27
CA PHE A 17 -20.87 -15.92 -17.83
C PHE A 17 -19.53 -15.22 -18.11
N CYS A 18 -19.54 -13.93 -18.45
CA CYS A 18 -18.31 -13.14 -18.62
C CYS A 18 -17.49 -13.02 -17.32
N PHE A 19 -18.13 -12.98 -16.14
CA PHE A 19 -17.41 -12.84 -14.87
C PHE A 19 -16.77 -14.14 -14.37
N LEU A 20 -17.39 -15.27 -14.63
CA LEU A 20 -16.86 -16.56 -14.17
C LEU A 20 -15.72 -17.07 -15.08
N SER A 21 -15.84 -16.91 -16.40
CA SER A 21 -14.75 -17.24 -17.33
C SER A 21 -13.51 -16.32 -17.13
N LEU A 22 -13.70 -15.07 -16.67
CA LEU A 22 -12.58 -14.19 -16.31
C LEU A 22 -11.75 -14.73 -15.12
N PHE A 23 -12.31 -15.59 -14.27
CA PHE A 23 -11.54 -16.17 -13.16
C PHE A 23 -10.41 -17.09 -13.64
N PHE A 24 -10.62 -17.84 -14.70
CA PHE A 24 -9.60 -18.71 -15.28
C PHE A 24 -8.82 -18.06 -16.44
N VAL A 25 -9.45 -17.15 -17.20
CA VAL A 25 -8.79 -16.42 -18.30
C VAL A 25 -7.82 -15.35 -17.77
N VAL A 26 -8.14 -14.66 -16.65
CA VAL A 26 -7.19 -13.75 -15.98
C VAL A 26 -5.97 -14.49 -15.40
N LEU A 27 -6.05 -15.83 -15.28
CA LEU A 27 -4.88 -16.65 -14.93
C LEU A 27 -3.90 -16.82 -16.09
N SER A 28 -4.33 -16.66 -17.34
CA SER A 28 -3.49 -16.83 -18.53
C SER A 28 -2.70 -15.58 -18.92
N GLU A 29 -3.17 -14.40 -18.53
CA GLU A 29 -2.54 -13.13 -18.97
C GLU A 29 -1.58 -12.49 -17.93
N CYS A 30 -1.47 -13.07 -16.73
CA CYS A 30 -0.50 -12.60 -15.73
C CYS A 30 0.78 -13.43 -15.79
N GLU A 31 1.79 -12.95 -16.51
CA GLU A 31 3.15 -13.47 -16.37
C GLU A 31 3.63 -13.43 -14.90
N PRO A 32 4.33 -14.46 -14.43
CA PRO A 32 4.83 -14.55 -13.04
C PRO A 32 5.66 -13.33 -12.61
N SER A 33 6.36 -12.71 -13.56
CA SER A 33 7.12 -11.48 -13.37
C SER A 33 6.25 -10.26 -13.03
N LYS A 34 5.00 -10.19 -13.52
CA LYS A 34 4.12 -9.04 -13.28
C LYS A 34 3.36 -9.10 -11.96
N VAL A 35 3.10 -10.28 -11.41
CA VAL A 35 2.45 -10.43 -10.09
C VAL A 35 3.46 -10.27 -8.95
N LEU A 36 4.71 -10.63 -9.19
CA LEU A 36 5.82 -10.40 -8.26
C LEU A 36 6.38 -8.98 -8.37
N ALA A 37 6.24 -8.33 -9.55
CA ALA A 37 6.70 -6.97 -9.83
C ALA A 37 5.65 -5.89 -9.53
N ASN A 38 4.36 -6.20 -9.37
CA ASN A 38 3.34 -5.23 -8.94
C ASN A 38 3.41 -4.86 -7.45
N THR A 39 4.45 -5.30 -6.74
CA THR A 39 4.97 -4.61 -5.57
C THR A 39 6.13 -3.68 -5.90
N GLU A 40 6.69 -3.77 -7.11
CA GLU A 40 7.79 -2.91 -7.56
C GLU A 40 7.66 -2.73 -9.09
N THR A 41 7.63 -1.49 -9.51
CA THR A 41 7.72 -1.04 -10.91
C THR A 41 6.45 -1.10 -11.78
N ASN A 42 5.72 0.00 -11.77
CA ASN A 42 5.09 0.54 -12.96
C ASN A 42 5.78 1.86 -13.31
N PHE A 43 6.91 1.76 -13.99
CA PHE A 43 7.46 2.85 -14.78
C PHE A 43 8.18 2.26 -15.99
N LEU A 44 7.79 2.76 -17.16
CA LEU A 44 8.34 2.57 -18.50
C LEU A 44 7.56 1.58 -19.39
N SER A 45 6.68 2.13 -20.19
CA SER A 45 6.64 1.90 -21.64
C SER A 45 5.61 2.80 -22.29
N VAL A 46 6.03 3.94 -22.81
CA VAL A 46 5.51 4.56 -24.05
C VAL A 46 6.69 5.29 -24.65
N ALA A 47 7.35 4.68 -25.57
CA ALA A 47 8.07 5.29 -26.67
C ALA A 47 8.33 4.18 -27.67
N GLU A 48 7.73 4.34 -28.82
CA GLU A 48 8.31 4.11 -30.16
C GLU A 48 7.18 3.88 -31.16
N GLU A 49 7.02 4.87 -31.97
CA GLU A 49 6.93 4.67 -33.40
C GLU A 49 7.12 6.02 -34.07
N SER A 50 8.32 6.19 -34.59
CA SER A 50 8.63 7.18 -35.62
C SER A 50 9.41 6.49 -36.69
N SER A 51 8.94 6.57 -37.93
CA SER A 51 9.82 6.65 -39.11
C SER A 51 9.02 6.80 -40.39
N PRO A 52 9.65 7.09 -41.55
CA PRO A 52 9.97 8.45 -41.96
C PRO A 52 9.52 8.72 -43.43
N ALA A 53 9.83 9.96 -43.86
CA ALA A 53 10.09 10.40 -45.27
C ALA A 53 8.90 10.53 -46.23
N GLU A 54 8.77 11.63 -46.88
CA GLU A 54 9.46 12.02 -48.09
C GLU A 54 9.12 13.46 -48.45
N ASN A 55 10.14 14.19 -48.90
CA ASN A 55 10.03 15.44 -49.63
C ASN A 55 9.67 15.17 -51.10
N PRO A 56 9.03 16.06 -51.86
CA PRO A 56 9.81 16.82 -52.81
C PRO A 56 9.40 18.30 -53.00
N GLU A 57 10.41 19.06 -53.19
CA GLU A 57 10.76 20.22 -54.02
C GLU A 57 9.72 21.02 -54.84
N ASP A 58 10.03 22.31 -54.86
CA ASP A 58 9.88 23.35 -55.90
C ASP A 58 8.56 24.09 -56.12
N SER A 59 8.54 25.39 -55.85
CA SER A 59 8.79 26.47 -56.84
C SER A 59 8.48 27.85 -56.27
N GLU A 60 9.32 28.77 -56.65
CA GLU A 60 9.37 30.20 -56.40
C GLU A 60 8.13 30.98 -56.84
N SER A 61 7.83 32.07 -56.11
CA SER A 61 7.62 33.40 -56.71
C SER A 61 7.58 34.50 -55.64
N GLU A 62 8.41 35.50 -55.90
CA GLU A 62 8.52 36.79 -55.18
C GLU A 62 7.24 37.63 -55.36
N GLU A 63 6.90 38.43 -54.32
CA GLU A 63 6.66 39.87 -54.44
C GLU A 63 6.21 40.48 -53.09
N GLY A 64 6.93 41.54 -52.68
CA GLY A 64 6.32 42.75 -52.11
C GLY A 64 6.23 42.92 -50.61
N VAL A 65 7.25 43.51 -50.01
CA VAL A 65 7.22 44.15 -48.68
C VAL A 65 6.38 45.45 -48.76
N PRO A 66 5.65 45.83 -47.66
CA PRO A 66 6.19 46.89 -46.83
C PRO A 66 6.19 46.63 -45.32
N GLU A 67 7.28 47.08 -44.69
CA GLU A 67 7.47 47.23 -43.27
C GLU A 67 6.38 48.05 -42.57
N ALA A 68 5.91 47.58 -41.45
CA ALA A 68 5.54 48.44 -40.31
C ALA A 68 5.43 47.61 -39.01
N SER A 69 6.42 47.76 -38.18
CA SER A 69 6.39 47.79 -36.72
C SER A 69 5.13 47.27 -35.99
N GLN A 70 5.20 46.00 -35.48
CA GLN A 70 4.47 45.54 -34.29
C GLN A 70 4.99 44.13 -33.80
N GLU A 71 6.29 43.97 -33.60
CA GLU A 71 6.89 42.67 -33.20
C GLU A 71 7.16 42.48 -31.69
N SER A 72 6.82 43.42 -30.82
CA SER A 72 7.11 43.24 -29.37
C SER A 72 5.96 42.73 -28.51
N GLY A 73 4.73 42.77 -29.00
CA GLY A 73 3.55 42.28 -28.27
C GLY A 73 3.25 40.79 -28.47
N ASP A 74 3.52 40.25 -29.66
CA ASP A 74 3.16 38.90 -30.03
C ASP A 74 4.10 37.83 -29.45
N GLU A 75 5.40 38.14 -29.29
CA GLU A 75 6.35 37.23 -28.64
C GLU A 75 6.07 37.06 -27.14
N GLU A 76 5.69 38.13 -26.44
CA GLU A 76 5.34 38.06 -25.01
C GLU A 76 4.02 37.30 -24.78
N VAL A 77 3.03 37.47 -25.64
CA VAL A 77 1.76 36.72 -25.61
C VAL A 77 1.97 35.24 -25.94
N VAL A 78 2.81 34.91 -26.93
CA VAL A 78 3.13 33.52 -27.29
C VAL A 78 3.97 32.85 -26.21
N GLU A 79 4.89 33.56 -25.57
CA GLU A 79 5.66 33.03 -24.45
C GLU A 79 4.81 32.84 -23.19
N GLN A 80 3.89 33.76 -22.89
CA GLN A 80 2.89 33.59 -21.83
C GLN A 80 1.94 32.42 -22.11
N ALA A 81 1.45 32.27 -23.35
CA ALA A 81 0.61 31.13 -23.76
C ALA A 81 1.39 29.79 -23.67
N LYS A 82 2.69 29.76 -24.02
CA LYS A 82 3.55 28.59 -23.82
C LYS A 82 3.79 28.30 -22.33
N LYS A 83 3.95 29.29 -21.48
CA LYS A 83 4.09 29.14 -20.03
C LYS A 83 2.79 28.63 -19.41
N LEU A 84 1.63 29.17 -19.78
CA LEU A 84 0.31 28.72 -19.36
C LEU A 84 0.07 27.25 -19.77
N SER A 85 0.36 26.89 -21.01
CA SER A 85 0.21 25.49 -21.46
C SER A 85 1.16 24.53 -20.75
N ARG A 86 2.35 24.97 -20.34
CA ARG A 86 3.30 24.18 -19.55
C ARG A 86 2.79 23.99 -18.12
N ALA A 87 2.30 25.05 -17.47
CA ALA A 87 1.73 24.97 -16.13
C ALA A 87 0.47 24.06 -16.09
N GLU A 88 -0.41 24.17 -17.07
CA GLU A 88 -1.57 23.29 -17.18
C GLU A 88 -1.19 21.82 -17.36
N ARG A 89 -0.20 21.52 -18.19
CA ARG A 89 0.34 20.15 -18.36
C ARG A 89 0.92 19.62 -17.06
N GLU A 90 1.65 20.45 -16.32
CA GLU A 90 2.22 20.06 -15.03
C GLU A 90 1.13 19.83 -13.99
N LYS A 91 0.11 20.69 -13.92
CA LYS A 91 -1.06 20.51 -13.05
C LYS A 91 -1.80 19.21 -13.37
N LYS A 92 -2.04 18.91 -14.65
CA LYS A 92 -2.66 17.64 -15.07
C LYS A 92 -1.83 16.43 -14.65
N LYS A 93 -0.52 16.45 -14.91
CA LYS A 93 0.40 15.38 -14.51
C LYS A 93 0.43 15.16 -13.00
N ASN A 94 0.40 16.23 -12.21
CA ASN A 94 0.37 16.15 -10.76
C ASN A 94 -0.97 15.56 -10.25
N ALA A 95 -2.09 15.93 -10.89
CA ALA A 95 -3.41 15.38 -10.57
C ALA A 95 -3.50 13.88 -10.93
N GLU A 96 -2.93 13.46 -12.05
CA GLU A 96 -2.84 12.04 -12.44
C GLU A 96 -2.01 11.24 -11.42
N ALA A 97 -0.84 11.75 -11.01
CA ALA A 97 -0.02 11.13 -9.98
C ALA A 97 -0.72 11.07 -8.61
N HIS A 98 -1.53 12.08 -8.27
CA HIS A 98 -2.39 12.05 -7.08
C HIS A 98 -3.44 10.94 -7.18
N ALA A 99 -4.15 10.86 -8.30
CA ALA A 99 -5.15 9.81 -8.54
C ALA A 99 -4.54 8.39 -8.48
N GLU A 100 -3.32 8.21 -8.97
CA GLU A 100 -2.58 6.94 -8.89
C GLU A 100 -2.34 6.53 -7.42
N VAL A 101 -1.85 7.46 -6.58
CA VAL A 101 -1.63 7.19 -5.14
C VAL A 101 -2.93 6.82 -4.45
N LEU A 102 -4.02 7.55 -4.72
CA LEU A 102 -5.33 7.25 -4.15
C LEU A 102 -5.90 5.92 -4.68
N GLY A 103 -5.66 5.59 -5.94
CA GLY A 103 -6.04 4.29 -6.53
C GLY A 103 -5.32 3.13 -5.86
N LYS A 104 -4.03 3.31 -5.53
CA LYS A 104 -3.18 2.29 -4.93
C LYS A 104 -3.50 2.04 -3.46
N TYR A 105 -3.60 3.09 -2.65
CA TYR A 105 -3.74 2.96 -1.19
C TYR A 105 -5.18 3.19 -0.71
N GLY A 106 -5.95 4.03 -1.40
CA GLY A 106 -7.24 4.53 -0.95
C GLY A 106 -7.10 5.64 0.09
N VAL A 107 -8.14 6.45 0.22
CA VAL A 107 -8.27 7.42 1.32
C VAL A 107 -8.76 6.67 2.56
N TYR A 108 -8.16 6.92 3.73
CA TYR A 108 -8.66 6.38 4.99
C TYR A 108 -10.06 6.96 5.29
N PRO A 109 -11.10 6.14 5.53
CA PRO A 109 -12.50 6.59 5.50
C PRO A 109 -12.97 7.22 6.82
N ASP A 110 -12.14 8.06 7.43
CA ASP A 110 -12.44 8.81 8.64
C ASP A 110 -12.30 10.32 8.35
N LYS A 111 -13.43 11.00 8.27
CA LYS A 111 -13.48 12.43 7.90
C LYS A 111 -12.92 13.34 8.99
N GLU A 112 -13.11 12.98 10.26
CA GLU A 112 -12.60 13.76 11.40
C GLU A 112 -11.07 13.67 11.45
N LEU A 113 -10.51 12.48 11.30
CA LEU A 113 -9.07 12.28 11.23
C LEU A 113 -8.46 12.96 10.00
N GLN A 114 -9.12 12.93 8.83
CA GLN A 114 -8.69 13.67 7.64
C GLN A 114 -8.62 15.18 7.91
N ALA A 115 -9.68 15.74 8.48
CA ALA A 115 -9.77 17.17 8.79
C ALA A 115 -8.71 17.58 9.82
N TYR A 116 -8.52 16.78 10.87
CA TYR A 116 -7.52 17.00 11.91
C TYR A 116 -6.08 17.03 11.35
N VAL A 117 -5.71 16.05 10.54
CA VAL A 117 -4.38 16.00 9.92
C VAL A 117 -4.19 17.16 8.94
N ASN A 118 -5.23 17.51 8.18
CA ASN A 118 -5.17 18.66 7.27
C ASN A 118 -5.00 19.98 8.03
N GLU A 119 -5.71 20.19 9.14
CA GLU A 119 -5.61 21.39 9.97
C GLU A 119 -4.16 21.58 10.50
N ILE A 120 -3.56 20.52 11.05
CA ILE A 120 -2.18 20.54 11.52
C ILE A 120 -1.23 20.82 10.36
N GLY A 121 -1.42 20.14 9.23
CA GLY A 121 -0.61 20.34 8.03
C GLY A 121 -0.65 21.77 7.51
N GLN A 122 -1.84 22.37 7.40
CA GLN A 122 -2.00 23.75 6.98
C GLN A 122 -1.36 24.74 7.97
N LYS A 123 -1.51 24.51 9.26
CA LYS A 123 -0.89 25.31 10.31
C LYS A 123 0.63 25.30 10.20
N VAL A 124 1.26 24.15 9.91
CA VAL A 124 2.70 24.03 9.71
C VAL A 124 3.12 24.62 8.36
N ALA A 125 2.36 24.37 7.29
CA ALA A 125 2.64 24.86 5.94
C ALA A 125 2.63 26.40 5.87
N SER A 126 1.76 27.07 6.61
CA SER A 126 1.73 28.55 6.70
C SER A 126 3.03 29.16 7.21
N GLN A 127 3.86 28.37 7.90
CA GLN A 127 5.16 28.82 8.44
C GLN A 127 6.34 28.57 7.46
N ALA A 128 6.08 27.92 6.33
CA ALA A 128 7.12 27.57 5.37
C ALA A 128 7.46 28.69 4.37
N GLY A 129 6.66 29.76 4.31
CA GLY A 129 6.87 30.88 3.38
C GLY A 129 6.80 30.46 1.90
N SER A 130 5.96 29.48 1.58
CA SER A 130 5.79 28.93 0.23
C SER A 130 4.43 29.32 -0.35
N GLU A 131 4.40 29.64 -1.64
CA GLU A 131 3.15 29.86 -2.39
C GLU A 131 2.46 28.54 -2.80
N THR A 132 3.08 27.39 -2.50
CA THR A 132 2.51 26.08 -2.82
C THR A 132 1.28 25.82 -1.95
N GLU A 133 0.16 25.53 -2.59
CA GLU A 133 -1.03 25.01 -1.91
C GLU A 133 -0.81 23.54 -1.54
N PHE A 134 -0.76 23.25 -0.25
CA PHE A 134 -0.55 21.90 0.25
C PHE A 134 -1.89 21.17 0.47
N VAL A 135 -1.93 19.90 0.07
CA VAL A 135 -3.07 18.99 0.29
C VAL A 135 -2.59 17.80 1.10
N PHE A 136 -3.12 17.63 2.30
CA PHE A 136 -2.77 16.55 3.21
C PHE A 136 -3.82 15.45 3.15
N THR A 137 -3.37 14.21 2.91
CA THR A 137 -4.28 13.07 2.79
C THR A 137 -3.82 11.91 3.67
N VAL A 138 -4.68 11.45 4.56
CA VAL A 138 -4.46 10.18 5.28
C VAL A 138 -4.85 9.04 4.36
N VAL A 139 -3.87 8.22 3.99
CA VAL A 139 -4.09 7.05 3.13
C VAL A 139 -4.28 5.77 3.94
N ASP A 140 -5.09 4.86 3.38
CA ASP A 140 -5.46 3.59 4.00
C ASP A 140 -4.36 2.52 3.82
N ASP A 141 -3.10 2.91 4.12
CA ASP A 141 -1.95 2.03 4.13
C ASP A 141 -1.61 1.61 5.57
N ASN A 142 -1.85 0.35 5.88
CA ASN A 142 -1.56 -0.26 7.18
C ASN A 142 -0.33 -1.20 7.17
N TYR A 143 0.42 -1.23 6.07
CA TYR A 143 1.59 -2.11 5.94
C TYR A 143 2.85 -1.52 6.53
N GLY A 144 3.02 -0.21 6.40
CA GLY A 144 4.24 0.45 6.83
C GLY A 144 4.03 1.91 7.21
N PHE A 145 5.05 2.45 7.85
CA PHE A 145 5.18 3.88 8.04
C PHE A 145 5.37 4.53 6.65
N ARG A 146 4.43 5.39 6.27
CA ARG A 146 4.49 6.19 5.07
C ARG A 146 4.18 7.63 5.41
N ALA A 147 5.11 8.51 5.13
CA ALA A 147 4.90 9.92 4.92
C ALA A 147 5.67 10.26 3.64
N GLU A 148 5.05 10.91 2.69
CA GLU A 148 5.71 11.28 1.44
C GLU A 148 5.06 12.50 0.80
N THR A 149 5.89 13.37 0.25
CA THR A 149 5.45 14.48 -0.58
C THR A 149 5.56 14.14 -2.06
N ARG A 150 4.64 14.69 -2.85
CA ARG A 150 4.63 14.60 -4.32
C ARG A 150 4.60 15.99 -4.95
N PRO A 151 4.99 16.12 -6.22
CA PRO A 151 4.87 17.40 -6.93
C PRO A 151 3.44 17.94 -6.89
N GLY A 152 3.30 19.27 -6.82
CA GLY A 152 2.00 19.94 -6.73
C GLY A 152 1.49 20.10 -5.30
N GLY A 153 2.34 19.92 -4.28
CA GLY A 153 1.97 20.14 -2.88
C GLY A 153 1.18 18.99 -2.22
N TYR A 154 1.07 17.83 -2.88
CA TYR A 154 0.38 16.68 -2.30
C TYR A 154 1.25 15.97 -1.27
N ILE A 155 0.76 15.85 -0.03
CA ILE A 155 1.42 15.15 1.08
C ILE A 155 0.51 14.02 1.57
N TYR A 156 1.07 12.82 1.66
CA TYR A 156 0.35 11.63 2.10
C TYR A 156 0.96 11.11 3.39
N ILE A 157 0.08 10.72 4.32
CA ILE A 157 0.49 10.05 5.54
C ILE A 157 -0.37 8.79 5.73
N SER A 158 0.27 7.66 6.04
CA SER A 158 -0.47 6.41 6.29
C SER A 158 -1.09 6.39 7.68
N VAL A 159 -2.26 5.77 7.83
CA VAL A 159 -2.86 5.55 9.15
C VAL A 159 -1.91 4.78 10.08
N LYS A 160 -1.07 3.88 9.54
CA LYS A 160 -0.02 3.19 10.34
C LYS A 160 1.04 4.17 10.84
N ALA A 161 1.41 5.18 10.07
CA ALA A 161 2.33 6.22 10.53
C ALA A 161 1.74 7.01 11.71
N LEU A 162 0.45 7.36 11.63
CA LEU A 162 -0.25 8.01 12.74
C LEU A 162 -0.27 7.13 14.00
N HIS A 163 -0.47 5.81 13.86
CA HIS A 163 -0.43 4.90 15.01
C HIS A 163 0.93 4.84 15.71
N LEU A 164 2.03 5.13 15.01
CA LEU A 164 3.38 5.07 15.57
C LEU A 164 3.81 6.35 16.28
N MET A 165 3.16 7.47 16.01
CA MET A 165 3.39 8.73 16.71
C MET A 165 2.65 8.77 18.05
N THR A 166 3.15 9.57 18.99
CA THR A 166 2.61 9.67 20.36
C THR A 166 2.01 11.03 20.69
N SER A 167 2.20 12.04 19.82
CA SER A 167 1.64 13.38 20.02
C SER A 167 1.39 14.12 18.71
N GLU A 168 0.58 15.17 18.75
CA GLU A 168 0.35 16.09 17.64
C GLU A 168 1.65 16.79 17.22
N ALA A 169 2.53 17.10 18.16
CA ALA A 169 3.82 17.71 17.87
C ALA A 169 4.72 16.80 17.02
N GLU A 170 4.70 15.48 17.23
CA GLU A 170 5.39 14.53 16.37
C GLU A 170 4.79 14.49 14.96
N LEU A 171 3.47 14.56 14.84
CA LEU A 171 2.79 14.68 13.54
C LEU A 171 3.17 15.99 12.84
N ALA A 172 3.17 17.11 13.56
CA ALA A 172 3.57 18.42 13.04
C ALA A 172 5.01 18.40 12.49
N PHE A 173 5.93 17.70 13.18
CA PHE A 173 7.30 17.50 12.70
C PHE A 173 7.35 16.70 11.40
N VAL A 174 6.65 15.57 11.34
CA VAL A 174 6.65 14.71 10.14
C VAL A 174 6.05 15.45 8.94
N LEU A 175 4.93 16.16 9.14
CA LEU A 175 4.33 16.96 8.07
C LEU A 175 5.25 18.13 7.66
N GLY A 176 5.91 18.78 8.62
CA GLY A 176 6.91 19.83 8.38
C GLY A 176 8.11 19.34 7.58
N HIS A 177 8.58 18.14 7.85
CA HIS A 177 9.64 17.46 7.11
C HIS A 177 9.23 17.21 5.63
N GLU A 178 8.01 16.75 5.38
CA GLU A 178 7.49 16.57 4.03
C GLU A 178 7.28 17.91 3.29
N ILE A 179 6.81 18.93 3.99
CA ILE A 179 6.72 20.30 3.47
C ILE A 179 8.11 20.80 3.08
N ALA A 180 9.13 20.55 3.92
CA ALA A 180 10.50 20.95 3.63
C ALA A 180 11.06 20.26 2.38
N HIS A 181 10.79 18.98 2.15
CA HIS A 181 11.16 18.31 0.91
C HIS A 181 10.59 18.99 -0.34
N ASN A 182 9.38 19.52 -0.25
CA ASN A 182 8.75 20.28 -1.34
C ASN A 182 9.37 21.67 -1.48
N THR A 183 9.37 22.48 -0.42
CA THR A 183 9.83 23.90 -0.42
C THR A 183 11.33 24.05 -0.70
N ARG A 184 12.13 23.03 -0.35
CA ARG A 184 13.58 22.98 -0.62
C ARG A 184 13.93 22.31 -1.95
N ASN A 185 12.93 22.00 -2.79
CA ASN A 185 13.11 21.41 -4.12
C ASN A 185 13.86 20.06 -4.14
N HIS A 186 13.80 19.26 -3.06
CA HIS A 186 14.47 17.97 -2.97
C HIS A 186 13.96 16.99 -4.04
N LEU A 187 12.68 17.06 -4.41
CA LEU A 187 12.09 16.26 -5.49
C LEU A 187 12.72 16.55 -6.85
N THR A 188 12.98 17.82 -7.15
CA THR A 188 13.61 18.24 -8.41
C THR A 188 15.07 17.84 -8.46
N ARG A 189 15.82 18.06 -7.36
CA ARG A 189 17.22 17.60 -7.23
C ARG A 189 17.33 16.09 -7.41
N ARG A 190 16.43 15.33 -6.81
CA ARG A 190 16.38 13.86 -6.95
C ARG A 190 16.12 13.42 -8.39
N LYS A 191 15.18 14.07 -9.11
CA LYS A 191 14.92 13.75 -10.53
C LYS A 191 16.16 14.01 -11.38
N ALA A 192 16.85 15.14 -11.19
CA ALA A 192 18.08 15.46 -11.93
C ALA A 192 19.18 14.43 -11.67
N THR A 193 19.41 14.03 -10.41
CA THR A 193 20.40 13.00 -10.05
C THR A 193 20.06 11.66 -10.68
N ASN A 194 18.79 11.26 -10.66
CA ASN A 194 18.35 10.00 -11.27
C ASN A 194 18.52 9.97 -12.78
N SER A 195 18.28 11.10 -13.47
CA SER A 195 18.52 11.22 -14.91
C SER A 195 20.01 11.09 -15.25
N ILE A 196 20.89 11.68 -14.45
CA ILE A 196 22.35 11.55 -14.63
C ILE A 196 22.80 10.11 -14.38
N LEU A 197 22.32 9.47 -13.30
CA LEU A 197 22.64 8.07 -13.00
C LEU A 197 22.14 7.10 -14.06
N SER A 198 20.93 7.34 -14.60
CA SER A 198 20.37 6.57 -15.70
C SER A 198 21.20 6.73 -16.98
N ALA A 199 21.62 7.96 -17.32
CA ALA A 199 22.50 8.19 -18.47
C ALA A 199 23.87 7.52 -18.28
N LEU A 200 24.47 7.62 -17.09
CA LEU A 200 25.74 6.96 -16.78
C LEU A 200 25.61 5.42 -16.84
N SER A 201 24.51 4.85 -16.33
CA SER A 201 24.28 3.41 -16.40
C SER A 201 24.14 2.90 -17.84
N GLN A 202 23.51 3.68 -18.73
CA GLN A 202 23.43 3.37 -20.16
C GLN A 202 24.82 3.42 -20.84
N ILE A 203 25.64 4.43 -20.49
CA ILE A 203 27.01 4.53 -21.03
C ILE A 203 27.86 3.32 -20.57
N VAL A 204 27.78 2.94 -19.30
CA VAL A 204 28.49 1.77 -18.76
C VAL A 204 27.99 0.47 -19.40
N ALA A 205 26.68 0.31 -19.60
CA ALA A 205 26.10 -0.85 -20.27
C ALA A 205 26.59 -1.00 -21.73
N VAL A 206 26.74 0.12 -22.45
CA VAL A 206 27.30 0.14 -23.81
C VAL A 206 28.80 -0.23 -23.82
N MET A 207 29.56 0.27 -22.84
CA MET A 207 31.01 0.01 -22.75
C MET A 207 31.39 -1.42 -22.31
N THR A 208 30.54 -2.09 -21.54
CA THR A 208 30.85 -3.39 -20.90
C THR A 208 30.21 -4.60 -21.59
N ARG A 209 29.66 -4.45 -22.80
CA ARG A 209 29.02 -5.55 -23.57
C ARG A 209 28.19 -6.51 -22.69
N ASN A 210 27.10 -6.02 -22.15
CA ASN A 210 25.94 -6.74 -21.58
C ASN A 210 26.06 -7.41 -20.20
N ASP A 211 27.21 -7.82 -19.68
CA ASP A 211 27.24 -8.59 -18.44
C ASP A 211 27.16 -7.74 -17.15
N PHE A 212 27.54 -6.46 -17.23
CA PHE A 212 27.48 -5.51 -16.11
C PHE A 212 26.24 -4.59 -16.12
N GLY A 213 25.51 -4.51 -17.24
CA GLY A 213 24.38 -3.61 -17.43
C GLY A 213 23.20 -3.91 -16.48
N LEU A 214 22.93 -5.19 -16.22
CA LEU A 214 21.88 -5.63 -15.28
C LEU A 214 22.23 -5.27 -13.82
N LEU A 215 23.52 -5.36 -13.43
CA LEU A 215 23.99 -4.98 -12.10
C LEU A 215 23.90 -3.46 -11.87
N THR A 216 24.22 -2.66 -12.89
CA THR A 216 24.17 -1.19 -12.80
C THR A 216 22.73 -0.65 -12.85
N GLN A 217 21.83 -1.32 -13.57
CA GLN A 217 20.43 -0.98 -13.62
C GLN A 217 19.74 -1.26 -12.27
N ASP A 218 20.05 -2.38 -11.63
CA ASP A 218 19.57 -2.73 -10.29
C ASP A 218 20.14 -1.79 -9.20
N LEU A 219 21.42 -1.42 -9.29
CA LEU A 219 22.06 -0.42 -8.43
C LEU A 219 21.47 0.98 -8.64
N GLY A 220 21.22 1.38 -9.88
CA GLY A 220 20.63 2.67 -10.22
C GLY A 220 19.20 2.80 -9.69
N SER A 221 18.37 1.77 -9.86
CA SER A 221 17.00 1.75 -9.35
C SER A 221 16.94 1.77 -7.81
N LYS A 222 17.86 1.08 -7.14
CA LYS A 222 17.98 1.08 -5.67
C LYS A 222 18.47 2.41 -5.10
N LEU A 223 19.32 3.13 -5.82
CA LEU A 223 19.80 4.47 -5.43
C LEU A 223 18.75 5.56 -5.72
N ALA A 224 17.93 5.36 -6.75
CA ALA A 224 16.94 6.34 -7.21
C ALA A 224 15.76 6.58 -6.25
N ILE A 225 15.53 5.68 -5.28
CA ILE A 225 14.39 5.73 -4.36
C ILE A 225 14.68 6.58 -3.11
N ARG A 226 15.95 6.92 -2.84
CA ARG A 226 16.36 7.59 -1.60
C ARG A 226 16.60 9.09 -1.79
N TYR A 227 16.20 9.88 -0.81
CA TYR A 227 16.72 11.23 -0.65
C TYR A 227 18.19 11.17 -0.22
N GLY A 228 18.98 12.18 -0.62
CA GLY A 228 20.35 12.30 -0.14
C GLY A 228 20.39 12.57 1.37
N GLN A 229 21.46 12.13 2.05
CA GLN A 229 21.61 12.40 3.49
C GLN A 229 21.55 13.90 3.83
N ASN A 230 22.04 14.76 2.94
CA ASN A 230 21.98 16.21 3.13
C ASN A 230 20.56 16.73 2.96
N ASP A 231 19.76 16.19 2.02
CA ASP A 231 18.36 16.55 1.85
C ASP A 231 17.55 16.17 3.10
N GLU A 232 17.86 15.04 3.72
CA GLU A 232 17.22 14.59 4.96
C GLU A 232 17.56 15.49 6.15
N LEU A 233 18.83 15.88 6.27
CA LEU A 233 19.27 16.81 7.32
C LEU A 233 18.66 18.21 7.13
N GLU A 234 18.54 18.67 5.90
CA GLU A 234 17.89 19.92 5.56
C GLU A 234 16.38 19.85 5.87
N ALA A 235 15.72 18.74 5.51
CA ALA A 235 14.31 18.52 5.80
C ALA A 235 14.01 18.41 7.30
N ASP A 236 14.87 17.75 8.07
CA ASP A 236 14.77 17.69 9.54
C ASP A 236 14.85 19.09 10.17
N ARG A 237 15.81 19.88 9.73
CA ARG A 237 16.04 21.24 10.23
C ARG A 237 14.85 22.16 9.92
N PHE A 238 14.40 22.18 8.68
CA PHE A 238 13.26 23.02 8.28
C PHE A 238 11.94 22.50 8.85
N GLY A 239 11.76 21.19 8.96
CA GLY A 239 10.61 20.59 9.63
C GLY A 239 10.49 21.01 11.09
N ALA A 240 11.61 20.97 11.83
CA ALA A 240 11.66 21.46 13.21
C ALA A 240 11.41 22.98 13.30
N LEU A 241 11.94 23.77 12.36
CA LEU A 241 11.71 25.21 12.30
C LEU A 241 10.23 25.54 12.04
N TYR A 242 9.61 24.88 11.05
CA TYR A 242 8.20 25.13 10.69
C TYR A 242 7.25 24.75 11.82
N MET A 243 7.46 23.57 12.45
CA MET A 243 6.63 23.15 13.59
C MET A 243 6.80 24.09 14.79
N SER A 244 8.04 24.56 15.08
CA SER A 244 8.30 25.48 16.16
C SER A 244 7.58 26.82 15.94
N ARG A 245 7.65 27.39 14.74
CA ARG A 245 6.92 28.61 14.36
C ARG A 245 5.40 28.43 14.41
N ALA A 246 4.92 27.21 14.15
CA ALA A 246 3.51 26.85 14.32
C ALA A 246 3.11 26.65 15.79
N GLY A 247 4.02 26.86 16.75
CA GLY A 247 3.75 26.79 18.18
C GLY A 247 3.90 25.40 18.82
N TYR A 248 4.50 24.44 18.11
CA TYR A 248 4.80 23.11 18.65
C TYR A 248 6.20 23.08 19.26
N ARG A 249 6.41 22.16 20.21
CA ARG A 249 7.72 21.95 20.83
C ARG A 249 8.71 21.33 19.86
N PRO A 250 9.81 22.00 19.52
CA PRO A 250 10.79 21.48 18.57
C PRO A 250 11.47 20.19 19.07
N GLU A 251 11.56 19.95 20.39
CA GLU A 251 12.15 18.74 20.98
C GLU A 251 11.36 17.46 20.60
N ALA A 252 10.07 17.58 20.23
CA ALA A 252 9.28 16.47 19.71
C ALA A 252 9.84 15.89 18.42
N SER A 253 10.57 16.68 17.62
CA SER A 253 11.23 16.22 16.40
C SER A 253 12.30 15.16 16.66
N ASN A 254 12.98 15.20 17.81
CA ASN A 254 13.93 14.17 18.22
C ASN A 254 13.23 12.81 18.43
N ARG A 255 11.99 12.81 18.94
CA ARG A 255 11.18 11.58 19.07
C ARG A 255 10.79 11.03 17.70
N GLY A 256 10.46 11.87 16.73
CA GLY A 256 10.22 11.48 15.34
C GLY A 256 11.41 10.72 14.74
N ASN A 257 12.61 11.22 14.91
CA ASN A 257 13.83 10.53 14.47
C ASN A 257 14.10 9.22 15.24
N GLN A 258 13.83 9.18 16.55
CA GLN A 258 13.93 7.94 17.33
C GLN A 258 12.91 6.90 16.89
N MET A 259 11.70 7.32 16.56
CA MET A 259 10.65 6.45 16.02
C MET A 259 11.11 5.78 14.73
N LEU A 260 11.68 6.51 13.76
CA LEU A 260 12.20 5.91 12.52
C LEU A 260 13.27 4.85 12.79
N LYS A 261 14.20 5.11 13.72
CA LYS A 261 15.21 4.11 14.14
C LYS A 261 14.58 2.88 14.80
N SER A 262 13.56 3.08 15.61
CA SER A 262 12.83 1.99 16.28
C SER A 262 12.09 1.12 15.28
N ILE A 263 11.46 1.74 14.27
CA ILE A 263 10.79 1.04 13.16
C ILE A 263 11.80 0.19 12.38
N GLU A 264 12.95 0.77 12.00
CA GLU A 264 14.00 0.06 11.29
C GLU A 264 14.49 -1.15 12.08
N ARG A 265 14.83 -0.95 13.35
CA ARG A 265 15.28 -2.03 14.23
C ARG A 265 14.24 -3.14 14.39
N PHE A 266 12.98 -2.78 14.57
CA PHE A 266 11.89 -3.76 14.65
C PHE A 266 11.71 -4.53 13.35
N GLN A 267 11.78 -3.87 12.19
CA GLN A 267 11.69 -4.51 10.87
C GLN A 267 12.85 -5.49 10.65
N ILE A 268 14.08 -5.11 11.00
CA ILE A 268 15.25 -5.98 10.92
C ILE A 268 15.06 -7.24 11.77
N LEU A 269 14.62 -7.10 13.01
CA LEU A 269 14.37 -8.24 13.90
C LEU A 269 13.26 -9.15 13.37
N LYS A 270 12.17 -8.57 12.88
CA LYS A 270 11.03 -9.33 12.33
C LYS A 270 11.43 -10.11 11.08
N THR A 271 12.22 -9.53 10.19
CA THR A 271 12.71 -10.22 8.99
C THR A 271 13.72 -11.30 9.32
N HIS A 272 14.59 -11.08 10.29
CA HIS A 272 15.52 -12.11 10.81
C HIS A 272 14.79 -13.31 11.39
N ARG A 273 13.75 -13.07 12.22
CA ARG A 273 12.92 -14.14 12.79
C ARG A 273 12.15 -14.92 11.72
N ALA A 274 11.75 -14.26 10.64
CA ALA A 274 10.99 -14.87 9.54
C ALA A 274 11.87 -15.47 8.42
N GLY A 275 13.20 -15.30 8.45
CA GLY A 275 14.11 -15.72 7.37
C GLY A 275 13.85 -15.01 6.04
N ILE A 276 13.26 -13.83 6.05
CA ILE A 276 12.81 -13.07 4.86
C ILE A 276 13.66 -11.80 4.73
N ASN A 277 13.95 -11.38 3.50
CA ASN A 277 14.59 -10.07 3.26
C ASN A 277 13.64 -8.90 3.58
N ILE A 278 14.21 -7.78 4.07
CA ILE A 278 13.45 -6.57 4.41
C ILE A 278 12.66 -6.09 3.18
N PRO A 279 11.34 -5.87 3.30
CA PRO A 279 10.54 -5.33 2.19
C PRO A 279 11.07 -3.98 1.73
N GLU A 280 11.18 -3.80 0.42
CA GLU A 280 11.72 -2.58 -0.19
C GLU A 280 10.86 -1.31 -0.03
N SER A 281 9.62 -1.44 0.43
CA SER A 281 8.61 -0.37 0.47
C SER A 281 8.49 0.41 1.78
N SER A 282 9.46 0.31 2.71
CA SER A 282 9.34 1.04 3.98
C SER A 282 9.86 2.48 3.87
N ALA A 283 9.27 3.42 4.61
CA ALA A 283 9.75 4.81 4.71
C ALA A 283 11.21 4.91 5.18
N VAL A 284 11.70 3.89 5.88
CA VAL A 284 13.12 3.71 6.22
C VAL A 284 14.02 3.73 4.99
N ARG A 285 13.49 3.36 3.80
CA ARG A 285 14.24 3.42 2.55
C ARG A 285 14.18 4.77 1.86
N THR A 286 13.05 5.47 1.93
CA THR A 286 12.90 6.83 1.35
C THR A 286 13.59 7.87 2.23
N HIS A 287 13.50 7.70 3.55
CA HIS A 287 14.06 8.58 4.57
C HIS A 287 14.98 7.78 5.51
N PRO A 288 16.17 7.35 5.05
CA PRO A 288 17.01 6.45 5.83
C PRO A 288 17.42 7.10 7.16
N PRO A 289 17.18 6.42 8.28
CA PRO A 289 17.71 6.87 9.55
C PRO A 289 19.24 6.86 9.48
N SER A 290 19.84 7.94 9.95
CA SER A 290 21.27 8.07 10.03
C SER A 290 21.64 8.39 11.47
N TRP A 291 22.77 7.84 11.93
CA TRP A 291 23.30 8.18 13.26
C TRP A 291 23.58 9.69 13.40
N ARG A 292 23.73 10.40 12.27
CA ARG A 292 23.99 11.84 12.22
C ARG A 292 22.74 12.70 12.37
N ARG A 293 21.54 12.20 11.96
CA ARG A 293 20.31 13.02 11.95
C ARG A 293 19.94 13.50 13.34
N GLY A 294 19.80 12.59 14.32
CA GLY A 294 19.42 12.96 15.67
C GLY A 294 20.35 13.97 16.34
N PRO A 295 21.68 13.73 16.44
CA PRO A 295 22.59 14.70 17.04
C PRO A 295 22.60 16.07 16.36
N LYS A 296 22.57 16.12 15.03
CA LYS A 296 22.53 17.40 14.29
C LYS A 296 21.22 18.15 14.46
N LEU A 297 20.10 17.43 14.53
CA LEU A 297 18.82 18.06 14.81
C LEU A 297 18.75 18.59 16.24
N ALA A 298 19.23 17.82 17.23
CA ALA A 298 19.32 18.28 18.61
C ALA A 298 20.18 19.54 18.73
N GLN A 299 21.36 19.55 18.12
CA GLN A 299 22.23 20.72 18.08
C GLN A 299 21.53 21.93 17.46
N PHE A 300 20.84 21.76 16.33
CA PHE A 300 20.09 22.84 15.68
C PHE A 300 18.98 23.40 16.58
N ILE A 301 18.25 22.51 17.28
CA ILE A 301 17.19 22.93 18.22
C ILE A 301 17.78 23.77 19.34
N ASP A 302 18.89 23.32 19.94
CA ASP A 302 19.52 23.98 21.08
C ASP A 302 20.17 25.31 20.71
N GLU A 303 20.73 25.45 19.49
CA GLU A 303 21.50 26.61 19.07
C GLU A 303 20.68 27.66 18.29
N GLU A 304 19.68 27.21 17.50
CA GLU A 304 19.03 28.12 16.53
C GLU A 304 17.51 28.29 16.78
N LEU A 305 16.89 27.48 17.64
CA LEU A 305 15.46 27.64 17.95
C LEU A 305 15.26 28.22 19.34
N GLU A 306 14.25 29.09 19.47
CA GLU A 306 13.84 29.62 20.77
C GLU A 306 13.44 28.46 21.71
N PRO A 307 13.99 28.43 22.92
CA PRO A 307 13.67 27.38 23.88
C PRO A 307 12.19 27.44 24.28
N THR A 308 11.55 26.28 24.37
CA THR A 308 10.18 26.17 24.88
C THR A 308 10.12 26.79 26.29
N PRO A 309 9.19 27.73 26.56
CA PRO A 309 9.05 28.32 27.88
C PRO A 309 8.94 27.27 28.99
N SER A 310 9.59 27.51 30.11
CA SER A 310 9.67 26.54 31.23
C SER A 310 8.29 26.15 31.77
N SER A 311 7.30 27.04 31.68
CA SER A 311 5.89 26.77 32.06
C SER A 311 5.23 25.66 31.24
N PHE A 312 5.80 25.27 30.09
CA PHE A 312 5.27 24.22 29.22
C PHE A 312 6.14 22.95 29.19
N LYS A 313 7.30 22.95 29.88
CA LYS A 313 8.29 21.86 29.76
C LYS A 313 7.82 20.52 30.33
N ASP A 314 6.91 20.49 31.28
CA ASP A 314 6.61 19.30 32.08
C ASP A 314 5.23 18.66 31.82
N SER A 315 4.39 19.24 30.97
CA SER A 315 3.07 18.70 30.68
C SER A 315 2.97 18.11 29.28
N LYS A 316 2.75 16.79 29.20
CA LYS A 316 2.41 16.10 27.94
C LYS A 316 1.05 16.53 27.38
N ASP A 317 0.23 17.17 28.19
CA ASP A 317 -1.06 17.73 27.83
C ASP A 317 -0.98 19.24 27.51
N SER A 318 0.26 19.79 27.42
CA SER A 318 0.48 21.15 26.98
C SER A 318 -0.08 21.34 25.56
N PRO A 319 -0.63 22.53 25.21
CA PRO A 319 -1.06 22.85 23.84
C PRO A 319 0.03 22.64 22.80
N THR A 320 1.30 22.71 23.23
CA THR A 320 2.47 22.50 22.35
C THR A 320 2.76 21.03 22.04
N GLU A 321 2.23 20.08 22.81
CA GLU A 321 2.33 18.63 22.58
C GLU A 321 1.02 18.02 22.09
N ASN A 322 -0.12 18.46 22.64
CA ASN A 322 -1.47 17.95 22.34
C ASN A 322 -1.59 16.42 22.33
N GLN A 323 -0.89 15.74 23.25
CA GLN A 323 -0.87 14.28 23.27
C GLN A 323 -2.27 13.68 23.47
N ARG A 324 -3.07 14.24 24.39
CA ARG A 324 -4.40 13.72 24.70
C ARG A 324 -5.35 13.85 23.51
N VAL A 325 -5.37 15.00 22.86
CA VAL A 325 -6.19 15.25 21.66
C VAL A 325 -5.78 14.30 20.56
N TYR A 326 -4.49 14.23 20.27
CA TYR A 326 -3.94 13.33 19.26
C TYR A 326 -4.35 11.87 19.49
N LEU A 327 -4.17 11.35 20.69
CA LEU A 327 -4.53 9.97 21.02
C LEU A 327 -6.03 9.71 20.92
N SER A 328 -6.86 10.69 21.30
CA SER A 328 -8.32 10.55 21.16
C SER A 328 -8.77 10.45 19.70
N MET A 329 -8.07 11.12 18.78
CA MET A 329 -8.33 11.01 17.34
C MET A 329 -7.96 9.62 16.76
N LEU A 330 -7.11 8.88 17.46
CA LEU A 330 -6.74 7.52 17.04
C LEU A 330 -7.60 6.42 17.68
N ASP A 331 -8.37 6.74 18.73
CA ASP A 331 -9.24 5.74 19.41
C ASP A 331 -10.29 5.20 18.43
N GLY A 332 -10.42 3.89 18.34
CA GLY A 332 -11.34 3.22 17.41
C GLY A 332 -10.84 3.10 15.96
N THR A 333 -9.71 3.72 15.60
CA THR A 333 -9.15 3.59 14.26
C THR A 333 -8.71 2.15 13.98
N ARG A 334 -8.85 1.72 12.71
CA ARG A 334 -8.51 0.34 12.33
C ARG A 334 -7.01 0.09 12.40
N PHE A 335 -6.63 -0.96 13.12
CA PHE A 335 -5.26 -1.48 13.18
C PHE A 335 -5.09 -2.67 12.23
N GLY A 336 -4.01 -2.67 11.45
CA GLY A 336 -3.73 -3.74 10.47
C GLY A 336 -4.45 -3.57 9.14
N LYS A 337 -4.30 -4.56 8.27
CA LYS A 337 -4.76 -4.51 6.87
C LYS A 337 -6.27 -4.30 6.75
N LYS A 338 -6.69 -3.55 5.73
CA LYS A 338 -8.06 -3.59 5.25
C LYS A 338 -8.24 -4.90 4.48
N ASN A 339 -8.92 -5.84 5.08
CA ASN A 339 -9.25 -7.09 4.42
C ASN A 339 -10.54 -6.87 3.60
N ARG A 340 -10.42 -6.95 2.28
CA ARG A 340 -11.54 -6.76 1.35
C ARG A 340 -12.34 -8.03 1.15
N PHE A 341 -11.64 -9.16 1.16
CA PHE A 341 -12.21 -10.47 0.93
C PHE A 341 -12.15 -11.36 2.17
N GLY A 342 -10.98 -11.46 2.83
CA GLY A 342 -10.81 -12.32 3.99
C GLY A 342 -9.82 -11.79 5.03
N LEU A 343 -9.88 -12.36 6.22
CA LEU A 343 -9.09 -11.96 7.38
C LEU A 343 -8.44 -13.19 8.01
N VAL A 344 -7.13 -13.14 8.24
CA VAL A 344 -6.39 -14.25 8.87
C VAL A 344 -6.21 -14.00 10.37
N ARG A 345 -6.56 -15.01 11.18
CA ARG A 345 -6.27 -15.09 12.63
C ARG A 345 -5.87 -16.53 12.97
N SER A 346 -4.79 -16.68 13.73
CA SER A 346 -4.34 -18.01 14.21
C SER A 346 -4.36 -19.08 13.13
N ASN A 347 -3.78 -18.80 11.97
CA ASN A 347 -3.70 -19.69 10.82
C ASN A 347 -5.06 -20.11 10.21
N THR A 348 -6.13 -19.34 10.47
CA THR A 348 -7.45 -19.51 9.87
C THR A 348 -7.79 -18.27 9.06
N LEU A 349 -8.18 -18.48 7.80
CA LEU A 349 -8.74 -17.45 6.94
C LEU A 349 -10.25 -17.43 7.18
N TYR A 350 -10.75 -16.31 7.65
CA TYR A 350 -12.16 -16.02 7.84
C TYR A 350 -12.66 -15.17 6.68
N LEU A 351 -13.84 -15.51 6.16
CA LEU A 351 -14.53 -14.78 5.09
C LEU A 351 -15.88 -14.25 5.62
N PRO A 352 -15.87 -13.19 6.48
CA PRO A 352 -17.07 -12.79 7.22
C PRO A 352 -18.24 -12.37 6.33
N ALA A 353 -17.94 -11.73 5.17
CA ALA A 353 -18.97 -11.33 4.20
C ALA A 353 -19.68 -12.53 3.55
N HIS A 354 -19.09 -13.72 3.66
CA HIS A 354 -19.60 -14.95 3.04
C HIS A 354 -20.02 -16.01 4.07
N GLY A 355 -19.61 -15.86 5.33
CA GLY A 355 -19.96 -16.79 6.41
C GLY A 355 -19.06 -18.02 6.49
N PHE A 356 -17.90 -18.04 5.83
CA PHE A 356 -17.00 -19.18 5.70
C PHE A 356 -15.67 -18.99 6.40
N LYS A 357 -15.02 -20.10 6.75
CA LYS A 357 -13.63 -20.14 7.24
C LYS A 357 -12.88 -21.31 6.64
N ILE A 358 -11.55 -21.15 6.52
CA ILE A 358 -10.64 -22.17 5.97
C ILE A 358 -9.36 -22.13 6.81
N LYS A 359 -8.82 -23.29 7.20
CA LYS A 359 -7.48 -23.36 7.81
C LYS A 359 -6.43 -23.19 6.74
N MET A 360 -5.53 -22.26 6.94
CA MET A 360 -4.41 -22.06 6.03
C MET A 360 -3.34 -23.14 6.25
N PRO A 361 -2.59 -23.54 5.22
CA PRO A 361 -1.37 -24.31 5.43
C PRO A 361 -0.39 -23.55 6.31
N LYS A 362 0.40 -24.26 7.11
CA LYS A 362 1.43 -23.66 7.95
C LYS A 362 2.46 -22.93 7.07
N GLU A 363 2.92 -21.75 7.51
CA GLU A 363 3.94 -20.93 6.83
C GLU A 363 3.51 -20.41 5.45
N TRP A 364 2.21 -20.40 5.17
CA TRP A 364 1.68 -19.77 3.96
C TRP A 364 1.18 -18.36 4.27
N ASP A 365 1.45 -17.45 3.34
CA ASP A 365 0.95 -16.06 3.38
C ASP A 365 -0.40 -15.95 2.70
N TYR A 366 -1.25 -15.04 3.21
CA TYR A 366 -2.49 -14.64 2.56
C TYR A 366 -2.33 -13.28 1.89
N LYS A 367 -2.71 -13.22 0.62
CA LYS A 367 -2.83 -11.99 -0.17
C LYS A 367 -4.30 -11.71 -0.45
N ASP A 368 -4.78 -10.58 0.04
CA ASP A 368 -6.16 -10.15 -0.14
C ASP A 368 -6.34 -9.45 -1.50
N GLY A 369 -7.44 -9.74 -2.21
CA GLY A 369 -7.74 -9.20 -3.54
C GLY A 369 -9.17 -8.69 -3.68
N ARG A 370 -9.48 -8.05 -4.80
CA ARG A 370 -10.85 -7.68 -5.17
C ARG A 370 -11.59 -8.92 -5.64
N GLY A 371 -12.59 -9.39 -4.86
CA GLY A 371 -13.41 -10.55 -5.20
C GLY A 371 -12.76 -11.92 -4.97
N GLY A 372 -11.57 -11.97 -4.36
CA GLY A 372 -10.90 -13.23 -4.06
C GLY A 372 -9.63 -13.06 -3.24
N GLY A 373 -8.98 -14.16 -2.92
CA GLY A 373 -7.75 -14.21 -2.16
C GLY A 373 -6.75 -15.22 -2.74
N LEU A 374 -5.50 -15.08 -2.33
CA LEU A 374 -4.42 -15.95 -2.73
C LEU A 374 -3.64 -16.41 -1.48
N LEU A 375 -3.53 -17.71 -1.27
CA LEU A 375 -2.60 -18.31 -0.32
C LEU A 375 -1.33 -18.67 -1.07
N VAL A 376 -0.16 -18.30 -0.53
CA VAL A 376 1.15 -18.49 -1.18
C VAL A 376 2.11 -19.09 -0.17
N ASN A 377 2.84 -20.13 -0.54
CA ASN A 377 3.88 -20.71 0.31
C ASN A 377 5.11 -19.78 0.44
N SER A 378 5.98 -20.06 1.40
CA SER A 378 7.17 -19.24 1.68
C SER A 378 8.17 -19.23 0.52
N SER A 379 8.29 -20.31 -0.24
CA SER A 379 9.14 -20.39 -1.45
C SER A 379 8.54 -19.71 -2.68
N ARG A 380 7.26 -19.31 -2.62
CA ARG A 380 6.52 -18.67 -3.72
C ARG A 380 6.47 -19.52 -4.99
N ASP A 381 6.44 -20.82 -4.84
CA ASP A 381 6.34 -21.77 -5.93
C ASP A 381 5.07 -22.64 -5.89
N SER A 382 4.21 -22.44 -4.89
CA SER A 382 2.89 -23.08 -4.75
C SER A 382 1.88 -22.10 -4.18
N PHE A 383 0.64 -22.13 -4.67
CA PHE A 383 -0.43 -21.28 -4.17
C PHE A 383 -1.83 -21.87 -4.36
N ILE A 384 -2.77 -21.37 -3.55
CA ILE A 384 -4.20 -21.63 -3.65
C ILE A 384 -4.89 -20.29 -3.91
N LYS A 385 -5.57 -20.18 -5.05
CA LYS A 385 -6.46 -19.06 -5.34
C LYS A 385 -7.85 -19.43 -4.88
N LEU A 386 -8.56 -18.46 -4.29
CA LEU A 386 -9.93 -18.66 -3.83
C LEU A 386 -10.80 -17.44 -4.15
N GLY A 387 -12.07 -17.70 -4.42
CA GLY A 387 -13.08 -16.69 -4.69
C GLY A 387 -14.48 -17.20 -4.36
N VAL A 388 -15.39 -16.28 -4.03
CA VAL A 388 -16.81 -16.57 -3.82
C VAL A 388 -17.62 -15.85 -4.87
N TYR A 389 -18.47 -16.60 -5.55
CA TYR A 389 -19.29 -16.14 -6.68
C TYR A 389 -20.76 -16.44 -6.42
N PRO A 390 -21.69 -15.73 -7.07
CA PRO A 390 -23.08 -16.12 -7.07
C PRO A 390 -23.25 -17.50 -7.70
N LEU A 391 -24.10 -18.36 -7.09
CA LEU A 391 -24.48 -19.63 -7.65
C LEU A 391 -25.81 -19.46 -8.39
N PRO A 392 -25.90 -19.77 -9.70
CA PRO A 392 -27.15 -19.78 -10.42
C PRO A 392 -28.13 -20.83 -9.81
N ASN A 393 -29.43 -20.57 -9.91
CA ASN A 393 -30.42 -21.55 -9.46
C ASN A 393 -30.29 -22.83 -10.31
N GLU A 394 -30.36 -23.99 -9.65
CA GLU A 394 -30.43 -25.33 -10.28
C GLU A 394 -29.22 -25.70 -11.16
N VAL A 395 -28.06 -25.11 -10.96
CA VAL A 395 -26.83 -25.46 -11.69
C VAL A 395 -26.09 -26.54 -10.93
N ASP A 396 -25.85 -27.66 -11.61
CA ASP A 396 -24.96 -28.73 -11.19
C ASP A 396 -23.51 -28.19 -11.13
N LEU A 397 -22.79 -28.46 -10.03
CA LEU A 397 -21.42 -27.99 -9.84
C LEU A 397 -20.43 -28.57 -10.87
N LYS A 398 -20.68 -29.77 -11.36
CA LYS A 398 -19.92 -30.40 -12.43
C LYS A 398 -20.12 -29.63 -13.73
N ILE A 399 -21.40 -29.36 -14.10
CA ILE A 399 -21.73 -28.56 -15.28
C ILE A 399 -21.11 -27.15 -15.17
N LEU A 400 -21.16 -26.54 -13.98
CA LEU A 400 -20.53 -25.25 -13.73
C LEU A 400 -19.02 -25.31 -13.95
N ALA A 401 -18.33 -26.34 -13.47
CA ALA A 401 -16.91 -26.54 -13.65
C ALA A 401 -16.49 -26.73 -15.12
N GLU A 402 -17.14 -27.66 -15.79
CA GLU A 402 -16.76 -28.10 -17.14
C GLU A 402 -17.24 -27.14 -18.23
N ASN A 403 -18.50 -26.67 -18.15
CA ASN A 403 -19.09 -25.87 -19.23
C ASN A 403 -18.91 -24.37 -19.03
N GLU A 404 -19.04 -23.87 -17.78
CA GLU A 404 -19.01 -22.44 -17.51
C GLU A 404 -17.60 -21.94 -17.18
N LEU A 405 -16.89 -22.66 -16.31
CA LEU A 405 -15.51 -22.37 -15.99
C LEU A 405 -14.54 -22.92 -17.04
N LYS A 406 -15.04 -23.78 -17.96
CA LYS A 406 -14.25 -24.42 -19.02
C LYS A 406 -13.00 -25.11 -18.50
N LEU A 407 -13.14 -25.80 -17.35
CA LEU A 407 -12.07 -26.60 -16.82
C LEU A 407 -11.90 -27.87 -17.69
N ASP A 408 -10.69 -28.15 -18.11
CA ASP A 408 -10.33 -29.42 -18.74
C ASP A 408 -10.13 -30.45 -17.64
N VAL A 409 -11.27 -31.04 -17.20
CA VAL A 409 -11.31 -31.94 -16.03
C VAL A 409 -10.75 -33.29 -16.39
N ARG A 410 -9.59 -33.62 -15.79
CA ARG A 410 -8.97 -34.94 -15.89
C ARG A 410 -9.63 -35.96 -14.95
N GLU A 411 -9.89 -35.55 -13.72
CA GLU A 411 -10.50 -36.34 -12.66
C GLU A 411 -11.46 -35.45 -11.87
N GLY A 412 -12.67 -35.91 -11.62
CA GLY A 412 -13.67 -35.19 -10.87
C GLY A 412 -14.58 -36.10 -10.06
N THR A 413 -14.92 -35.67 -8.85
CA THR A 413 -15.79 -36.40 -7.93
C THR A 413 -16.74 -35.44 -7.23
N GLU A 414 -18.03 -35.79 -7.24
CA GLU A 414 -19.04 -35.12 -6.44
C GLU A 414 -19.02 -35.68 -5.02
N LEU A 415 -19.09 -34.81 -4.03
CA LEU A 415 -19.08 -35.17 -2.63
C LEU A 415 -19.72 -34.09 -1.77
N THR A 416 -19.72 -34.26 -0.47
CA THR A 416 -20.19 -33.25 0.49
C THR A 416 -19.04 -32.79 1.38
N ILE A 417 -18.85 -31.48 1.52
CA ILE A 417 -17.88 -30.87 2.44
C ILE A 417 -18.66 -29.97 3.41
N SER A 418 -18.55 -30.24 4.72
CA SER A 418 -19.26 -29.49 5.78
C SER A 418 -20.77 -29.31 5.48
N ASN A 419 -21.42 -30.37 5.02
CA ASN A 419 -22.84 -30.43 4.62
C ASN A 419 -23.20 -29.63 3.34
N PHE A 420 -22.22 -29.21 2.54
CA PHE A 420 -22.44 -28.58 1.25
C PHE A 420 -22.12 -29.50 0.09
N PRO A 421 -22.92 -29.49 -0.98
CA PRO A 421 -22.54 -30.16 -2.21
C PRO A 421 -21.25 -29.59 -2.73
N ALA A 422 -20.34 -30.44 -3.16
CA ALA A 422 -19.05 -30.05 -3.68
C ALA A 422 -18.65 -30.92 -4.88
N TYR A 423 -17.91 -30.32 -5.81
CA TYR A 423 -17.25 -31.00 -6.91
C TYR A 423 -15.76 -30.74 -6.85
N ILE A 424 -14.96 -31.77 -6.60
CA ILE A 424 -13.51 -31.69 -6.46
C ILE A 424 -12.83 -32.53 -7.54
N GLY A 425 -11.69 -32.03 -8.05
CA GLY A 425 -10.96 -32.75 -9.06
C GLY A 425 -9.58 -32.21 -9.38
N ILE A 426 -9.03 -32.74 -10.47
CA ILE A 426 -7.83 -32.23 -11.13
C ILE A 426 -8.23 -31.78 -12.52
N ALA A 427 -7.84 -30.55 -12.89
CA ALA A 427 -8.03 -30.03 -14.23
C ALA A 427 -6.68 -29.69 -14.84
N ASP A 428 -6.54 -29.92 -16.15
CA ASP A 428 -5.37 -29.48 -16.91
C ASP A 428 -5.55 -28.03 -17.37
N GLN A 429 -4.53 -27.22 -17.21
CA GLN A 429 -4.54 -25.83 -17.64
C GLN A 429 -3.61 -25.67 -18.84
N SER A 430 -4.13 -25.11 -19.94
CA SER A 430 -3.33 -24.74 -21.12
C SER A 430 -2.43 -23.53 -20.83
N SER A 431 -2.86 -22.65 -19.94
CA SER A 431 -2.12 -21.46 -19.49
C SER A 431 -2.46 -21.19 -18.02
N GLY A 432 -1.61 -21.63 -17.12
CA GLY A 432 -1.72 -21.32 -15.68
C GLY A 432 -0.77 -20.17 -15.29
N PHE A 433 -0.86 -19.72 -14.05
CA PHE A 433 0.06 -18.69 -13.50
C PHE A 433 1.54 -19.07 -13.64
N PHE A 434 1.87 -20.36 -13.59
CA PHE A 434 3.22 -20.87 -13.83
C PHE A 434 3.38 -21.56 -15.21
N GLY A 435 2.45 -21.34 -16.12
CA GLY A 435 2.37 -22.04 -17.41
C GLY A 435 1.42 -23.24 -17.40
N PRO A 436 1.44 -24.07 -18.45
CA PRO A 436 0.59 -25.25 -18.54
C PRO A 436 0.86 -26.24 -17.42
N GLY A 437 -0.16 -26.90 -16.90
CA GLY A 437 -0.01 -27.93 -15.88
C GLY A 437 -1.31 -28.29 -15.15
N PRO A 438 -1.27 -29.32 -14.31
CA PRO A 438 -2.42 -29.73 -13.52
C PRO A 438 -2.68 -28.78 -12.36
N ALA A 439 -3.95 -28.56 -12.06
CA ALA A 439 -4.42 -27.83 -10.90
C ALA A 439 -5.43 -28.66 -10.11
N ARG A 440 -5.30 -28.67 -8.78
CA ARG A 440 -6.36 -29.15 -7.89
C ARG A 440 -7.47 -28.11 -7.83
N PHE A 441 -8.71 -28.47 -8.08
CA PHE A 441 -9.85 -27.56 -7.94
C PHE A 441 -10.92 -28.13 -7.01
N VAL A 442 -11.74 -27.22 -6.46
CA VAL A 442 -13.00 -27.55 -5.82
C VAL A 442 -13.99 -26.40 -6.02
N LEU A 443 -15.24 -26.77 -6.25
CA LEU A 443 -16.41 -25.91 -6.16
C LEU A 443 -17.24 -26.39 -4.97
N ILE A 444 -17.59 -25.49 -4.04
CA ILE A 444 -18.46 -25.80 -2.90
C ILE A 444 -19.68 -24.90 -2.99
N GLY A 445 -20.86 -25.48 -3.16
CA GLY A 445 -22.11 -24.79 -3.43
C GLY A 445 -22.92 -24.52 -2.17
N ASP A 446 -23.08 -23.28 -1.77
CA ASP A 446 -24.07 -22.87 -0.78
C ASP A 446 -25.37 -22.48 -1.50
N THR A 447 -26.24 -23.47 -1.69
CA THR A 447 -27.52 -23.32 -2.38
C THR A 447 -28.47 -22.39 -1.61
N SER A 448 -28.41 -22.39 -0.27
CA SER A 448 -29.27 -21.56 0.59
C SER A 448 -28.99 -20.07 0.41
N ASN A 449 -27.71 -19.70 0.30
CA ASN A 449 -27.28 -18.31 0.09
C ASN A 449 -26.92 -18.00 -1.37
N LYS A 450 -27.17 -18.93 -2.29
CA LYS A 450 -26.89 -18.81 -3.73
C LYS A 450 -25.45 -18.36 -4.00
N LYS A 451 -24.49 -19.04 -3.39
CA LYS A 451 -23.06 -18.77 -3.52
C LYS A 451 -22.29 -20.04 -3.83
N VAL A 452 -21.22 -19.92 -4.58
CA VAL A 452 -20.24 -20.97 -4.78
C VAL A 452 -18.85 -20.46 -4.39
N LEU A 453 -18.18 -21.22 -3.53
CA LEU A 453 -16.77 -21.03 -3.24
C LEU A 453 -15.96 -21.85 -4.22
N VAL A 454 -15.03 -21.23 -4.90
CA VAL A 454 -14.11 -21.87 -5.84
C VAL A 454 -12.69 -21.75 -5.30
N LEU A 455 -11.98 -22.88 -5.18
CA LEU A 455 -10.54 -22.90 -4.89
C LEU A 455 -9.81 -23.62 -6.01
N GLY A 456 -8.63 -23.09 -6.34
CA GLY A 456 -7.70 -23.71 -7.28
C GLY A 456 -6.29 -23.70 -6.72
N GLY A 457 -5.66 -24.90 -6.57
CA GLY A 457 -4.30 -25.07 -6.06
C GLY A 457 -3.37 -25.57 -7.15
N TYR A 458 -2.20 -24.93 -7.33
CA TYR A 458 -1.21 -25.31 -8.33
C TYR A 458 0.20 -24.85 -7.96
N GLY A 459 1.21 -25.52 -8.52
CA GLY A 459 2.61 -25.30 -8.24
C GLY A 459 3.45 -25.08 -9.49
N LYS A 460 4.57 -24.43 -9.29
CA LYS A 460 5.56 -24.19 -10.34
C LYS A 460 6.19 -25.51 -10.80
N ASN A 461 6.25 -25.72 -12.12
CA ASN A 461 6.84 -26.92 -12.75
C ASN A 461 6.09 -28.24 -12.45
N ASP A 462 4.83 -28.17 -12.05
CA ASP A 462 3.97 -29.34 -11.98
C ASP A 462 3.56 -29.73 -13.41
N LEU A 463 3.98 -30.93 -13.88
CA LEU A 463 3.71 -31.38 -15.26
C LEU A 463 2.62 -32.45 -15.33
N ARG A 464 2.72 -33.50 -14.52
CA ARG A 464 1.75 -34.58 -14.48
C ARG A 464 1.15 -34.80 -13.09
N LYS A 465 1.91 -34.43 -12.05
CA LYS A 465 1.53 -34.57 -10.64
C LYS A 465 1.64 -33.21 -9.97
N ILE A 466 0.72 -32.93 -9.07
CA ILE A 466 0.70 -31.76 -8.22
C ILE A 466 1.54 -32.09 -6.98
N ARG A 467 2.65 -31.38 -6.74
CA ARG A 467 3.58 -31.64 -5.62
C ARG A 467 2.92 -31.45 -4.26
N ASP A 468 2.19 -30.37 -4.10
CA ASP A 468 1.56 -29.98 -2.83
C ASP A 468 0.07 -30.41 -2.74
N ASP A 469 -0.34 -31.40 -3.53
CA ASP A 469 -1.72 -31.85 -3.64
C ASP A 469 -2.34 -32.21 -2.27
N ARG A 470 -1.59 -32.88 -1.39
CA ARG A 470 -2.05 -33.20 -0.02
C ARG A 470 -2.34 -31.93 0.78
N THR A 471 -1.55 -30.89 0.61
CA THR A 471 -1.73 -29.59 1.26
C THR A 471 -2.97 -28.90 0.74
N TYR A 472 -3.19 -28.91 -0.57
CA TYR A 472 -4.39 -28.36 -1.20
C TYR A 472 -5.64 -29.07 -0.73
N VAL A 473 -5.65 -30.40 -0.77
CA VAL A 473 -6.77 -31.23 -0.31
C VAL A 473 -7.06 -30.99 1.17
N ALA A 474 -6.03 -30.97 2.03
CA ALA A 474 -6.21 -30.70 3.46
C ALA A 474 -6.80 -29.29 3.71
N THR A 475 -6.40 -28.31 2.93
CA THR A 475 -6.95 -26.93 2.99
C THR A 475 -8.42 -26.93 2.57
N ILE A 476 -8.76 -27.59 1.46
CA ILE A 476 -10.13 -27.71 0.95
C ILE A 476 -11.05 -28.35 2.01
N PHE A 477 -10.64 -29.48 2.59
CA PHE A 477 -11.45 -30.17 3.60
C PHE A 477 -11.49 -29.48 4.96
N SER A 478 -10.70 -28.42 5.15
CA SER A 478 -10.79 -27.56 6.34
C SER A 478 -11.87 -26.48 6.24
N PHE A 479 -12.54 -26.38 5.11
CA PHE A 479 -13.66 -25.46 4.90
C PHE A 479 -14.79 -25.76 5.89
N ASP A 480 -15.33 -24.70 6.49
CA ASP A 480 -16.41 -24.78 7.45
C ASP A 480 -17.16 -23.45 7.57
N PHE A 481 -18.33 -23.45 8.21
CA PHE A 481 -19.05 -22.25 8.58
C PHE A 481 -18.39 -21.48 9.71
N MET A 482 -18.61 -20.18 9.69
CA MET A 482 -18.27 -19.31 10.82
C MET A 482 -19.33 -19.41 11.91
N THR A 483 -18.88 -19.71 13.13
CA THR A 483 -19.68 -19.62 14.35
C THR A 483 -19.76 -18.16 14.84
N LEU A 484 -20.61 -17.85 15.81
CA LEU A 484 -20.65 -16.52 16.44
C LEU A 484 -19.30 -16.12 17.04
N ASP A 485 -18.55 -17.09 17.57
CA ASP A 485 -17.19 -16.85 18.07
C ASP A 485 -16.19 -16.54 16.95
N ASP A 486 -16.33 -17.22 15.80
CA ASP A 486 -15.54 -16.91 14.62
C ASP A 486 -15.81 -15.50 14.10
N TYR A 487 -17.05 -15.04 14.10
CA TYR A 487 -17.39 -13.65 13.75
C TYR A 487 -16.78 -12.64 14.73
N ARG A 488 -16.68 -12.97 16.03
CA ARG A 488 -15.99 -12.11 17.01
C ARG A 488 -14.49 -12.02 16.70
N LYS A 489 -13.85 -13.17 16.40
CA LYS A 489 -12.43 -13.26 16.02
C LYS A 489 -12.13 -12.56 14.69
N ALA A 490 -13.09 -12.54 13.79
CA ALA A 490 -12.98 -11.93 12.46
C ALA A 490 -13.29 -10.42 12.43
N LYS A 491 -13.43 -9.76 13.58
CA LYS A 491 -13.54 -8.30 13.61
C LYS A 491 -12.20 -7.66 13.25
N PRO A 492 -12.22 -6.53 12.51
CA PRO A 492 -11.02 -5.73 12.33
C PRO A 492 -10.46 -5.29 13.68
N LEU A 493 -9.16 -5.42 13.85
CA LEU A 493 -8.49 -4.88 15.04
C LEU A 493 -8.54 -3.36 15.03
N LYS A 494 -8.59 -2.77 16.22
CA LYS A 494 -8.66 -1.33 16.41
C LYS A 494 -7.65 -0.86 17.45
N ILE A 495 -7.24 0.38 17.33
CA ILE A 495 -6.53 1.08 18.40
C ILE A 495 -7.54 1.43 19.48
N LYS A 496 -7.17 1.19 20.73
CA LYS A 496 -7.89 1.61 21.92
C LYS A 496 -6.95 2.40 22.83
N ILE A 497 -7.44 3.50 23.38
CA ILE A 497 -6.67 4.30 24.32
C ILE A 497 -6.97 3.84 25.73
N LEU A 498 -5.90 3.40 26.43
CA LEU A 498 -5.93 2.93 27.81
C LEU A 498 -5.11 3.87 28.70
N ARG A 499 -5.58 4.15 29.90
CA ARG A 499 -4.77 4.81 30.93
C ARG A 499 -4.10 3.74 31.78
N ALA A 500 -2.78 3.73 31.80
CA ALA A 500 -2.00 2.82 32.63
C ALA A 500 -2.18 3.10 34.14
N ASP A 501 -2.21 2.07 34.93
CA ASP A 501 -2.11 2.11 36.38
C ASP A 501 -0.73 1.60 36.85
N GLU A 502 -0.52 1.44 38.15
CA GLU A 502 0.74 0.97 38.72
C GLU A 502 1.07 -0.49 38.38
N GLN A 503 0.07 -1.30 38.01
CA GLN A 503 0.22 -2.72 37.69
C GLN A 503 0.31 -2.97 36.18
N THR A 504 0.10 -1.95 35.36
CA THR A 504 0.10 -2.07 33.92
C THR A 504 1.52 -2.29 33.39
N THR A 505 1.77 -3.43 32.75
CA THR A 505 3.03 -3.76 32.08
C THR A 505 2.78 -4.08 30.62
N ILE A 506 3.79 -3.87 29.77
CA ILE A 506 3.68 -4.25 28.36
C ILE A 506 3.44 -5.75 28.19
N GLU A 507 4.02 -6.58 29.04
CA GLU A 507 3.84 -8.03 28.97
C GLU A 507 2.38 -8.44 29.29
N SER A 508 1.76 -7.82 30.28
CA SER A 508 0.34 -8.08 30.59
C SER A 508 -0.59 -7.65 29.46
N LEU A 509 -0.32 -6.50 28.84
CA LEU A 509 -1.06 -6.00 27.69
C LEU A 509 -0.84 -6.88 26.45
N ALA A 510 0.37 -7.37 26.23
CA ALA A 510 0.72 -8.24 25.12
C ALA A 510 0.03 -9.61 25.22
N PHE A 511 -0.03 -10.17 26.43
CA PHE A 511 -0.73 -11.43 26.69
C PHE A 511 -2.23 -11.35 26.33
N ALA A 512 -2.85 -10.21 26.61
CA ALA A 512 -4.26 -9.97 26.28
C ALA A 512 -4.48 -9.52 24.81
N SER A 513 -3.43 -9.16 24.09
CA SER A 513 -3.53 -8.54 22.77
C SER A 513 -3.79 -9.56 21.65
N PRO A 514 -4.66 -9.26 20.69
CA PRO A 514 -4.87 -10.10 19.52
C PRO A 514 -3.76 -10.00 18.46
N ILE A 515 -2.68 -9.25 18.69
CA ILE A 515 -1.54 -9.11 17.75
C ILE A 515 -0.78 -10.42 17.57
N GLY A 516 -0.67 -11.23 18.63
CA GLY A 516 0.04 -12.51 18.60
C GLY A 516 1.50 -12.40 19.04
N LEU A 517 2.40 -13.18 18.43
CA LEU A 517 3.79 -13.40 18.91
C LEU A 517 4.65 -12.13 19.08
N ASP A 518 4.40 -11.10 18.27
CA ASP A 518 5.19 -9.84 18.31
C ASP A 518 4.50 -8.75 19.18
N ALA A 519 3.48 -9.10 19.99
CA ALA A 519 2.64 -8.13 20.68
C ALA A 519 3.42 -7.19 21.60
N SER A 520 4.36 -7.71 22.41
CA SER A 520 5.19 -6.87 23.29
C SER A 520 6.00 -5.83 22.53
N ASP A 521 6.67 -6.26 21.48
CA ASP A 521 7.50 -5.37 20.64
C ASP A 521 6.63 -4.34 19.91
N GLU A 522 5.49 -4.76 19.36
CA GLU A 522 4.59 -3.87 18.60
C GLU A 522 3.88 -2.87 19.52
N LEU A 523 3.46 -3.26 20.71
CA LEU A 523 2.91 -2.36 21.72
C LEU A 523 3.94 -1.35 22.21
N ARG A 524 5.20 -1.77 22.44
CA ARG A 524 6.29 -0.83 22.74
C ARG A 524 6.52 0.15 21.60
N LEU A 525 6.53 -0.33 20.37
CA LEU A 525 6.71 0.53 19.18
C LEU A 525 5.57 1.55 19.05
N LEU A 526 4.31 1.11 19.19
CA LEU A 526 3.13 1.98 19.15
C LEU A 526 3.20 3.13 20.18
N ASN A 527 3.80 2.87 21.34
CA ASN A 527 3.81 3.80 22.47
C ASN A 527 5.16 4.54 22.64
N GLY A 528 6.10 4.40 21.68
CA GLY A 528 7.42 5.03 21.79
C GLY A 528 8.29 4.45 22.90
N LEU A 529 8.02 3.23 23.34
CA LEU A 529 8.71 2.52 24.43
C LEU A 529 9.73 1.48 23.92
N TYR A 530 9.80 1.26 22.61
CA TYR A 530 10.69 0.28 22.02
C TYR A 530 12.17 0.65 22.20
N PRO A 531 13.09 -0.28 22.54
CA PRO A 531 12.89 -1.74 22.54
C PRO A 531 12.46 -2.36 23.90
N ALA A 532 12.60 -1.68 25.01
CA ALA A 532 12.45 -2.29 26.35
C ALA A 532 11.80 -1.38 27.40
N GLY A 533 11.16 -0.28 26.97
CA GLY A 533 10.47 0.62 27.89
C GLY A 533 9.19 0.02 28.44
N GLU A 534 8.81 0.46 29.65
CA GLU A 534 7.56 0.12 30.32
C GLU A 534 6.71 1.38 30.56
N PRO A 535 5.38 1.24 30.62
CA PRO A 535 4.48 2.36 30.86
C PRO A 535 4.61 2.88 32.30
N ARG A 536 4.26 4.16 32.49
CA ARG A 536 4.16 4.79 33.80
C ARG A 536 2.69 4.92 34.21
N ALA A 537 2.40 4.82 35.50
CA ALA A 537 1.06 5.10 36.04
C ALA A 537 0.54 6.47 35.55
N GLY A 538 -0.70 6.50 35.08
CA GLY A 538 -1.34 7.67 34.48
C GLY A 538 -1.03 7.92 33.02
N GLN A 539 -0.08 7.21 32.41
CA GLN A 539 0.25 7.33 30.98
C GLN A 539 -0.90 6.82 30.11
N LEU A 540 -1.22 7.57 29.04
CA LEU A 540 -2.13 7.09 28.00
C LEU A 540 -1.37 6.20 27.03
N LEU A 541 -1.91 5.03 26.75
CA LEU A 541 -1.32 4.00 25.89
C LEU A 541 -2.28 3.66 24.76
N LYS A 542 -1.70 3.39 23.60
CA LYS A 542 -2.38 2.71 22.49
C LYS A 542 -2.25 1.21 22.71
N ILE A 543 -3.38 0.53 22.85
CA ILE A 543 -3.47 -0.92 22.82
C ILE A 543 -4.24 -1.35 21.58
N VAL A 544 -4.24 -2.64 21.27
CA VAL A 544 -4.95 -3.21 20.12
C VAL A 544 -5.98 -4.22 20.62
N GLU A 545 -7.23 -4.01 20.25
CA GLU A 545 -8.36 -4.90 20.55
C GLU A 545 -9.17 -5.30 19.30
#